data_8a533834db978688a88964efc8e865ac
#
_entry.id   8a533834db978688a88964efc8e865ac
#
_cell.length_a   1.000
_cell.length_b   1.000
_cell.length_c   1.000
_cell.angle_alpha   90.00
_cell.angle_beta   90.00
_cell.angle_gamma   90.00
#
_symmetry.space_group_name_H-M   'P 1'
#
loop_
_entity.id
_entity.type
_entity.pdbx_description
1 polymer ?
#
loop_
_entity_poly.entity_id
_entity_poly.type
_entity_poly.pdbx_seq_one_letter_code
_entity_poly.pdbx_strand_id
1 'polypeptide(L)'
;MKKCILLLMVLVATLSVSAQNDYVYLKNGSVIKGTIEQYKENSSVTIRTENGQVYTYPMIEVNRVSNGASTNIPDPTNNNNHKDYMLENQGFWCAGELIGGLSCNTNGKNAQLVELDFVGGYRFNEYIRVGLGVGARYYINNSSLRYKSNAWAMPIFANVRGNIMSTESRTIVPYYSVDLGGTIRDGFMFRPTIGVRFGEPRSAFTVGLSYMGQSMEQFTYDNSKKVANQKFTSFVALELGYEF
;
A
#
# COMPACT_ATOMS: atom_id res chain seq x y z
N MET A 1 13.40 5.85 18.31
CA MET A 1 12.18 5.05 18.14
C MET A 1 10.91 5.86 18.43
N LYS A 2 10.69 6.42 19.64
CA LYS A 2 9.46 7.19 19.96
C LYS A 2 9.17 8.34 18.99
N LYS A 3 10.20 9.10 18.55
CA LYS A 3 10.03 10.23 17.61
C LYS A 3 9.62 9.79 16.19
N CYS A 4 10.10 8.65 15.71
CA CYS A 4 9.71 8.11 14.38
C CYS A 4 8.30 7.54 14.38
N ILE A 5 7.88 6.91 15.48
CA ILE A 5 6.51 6.43 15.67
C ILE A 5 5.54 7.61 15.74
N LEU A 6 5.92 8.70 16.44
CA LEU A 6 5.11 9.90 16.54
C LEU A 6 4.95 10.59 15.17
N LEU A 7 6.01 10.66 14.37
CA LEU A 7 5.97 11.22 13.02
C LEU A 7 5.04 10.39 12.10
N LEU A 8 5.10 9.06 12.20
CA LEU A 8 4.22 8.15 11.48
C LEU A 8 2.75 8.33 11.89
N MET A 9 2.47 8.46 13.21
CA MET A 9 1.10 8.72 13.70
C MET A 9 0.56 10.08 13.23
N VAL A 10 1.36 11.13 13.22
CA VAL A 10 0.95 12.46 12.74
C VAL A 10 0.64 12.44 11.24
N LEU A 11 1.42 11.71 10.45
CA LEU A 11 1.20 11.59 9.01
C LEU A 11 -0.08 10.80 8.68
N VAL A 12 -0.37 9.76 9.44
CA VAL A 12 -1.63 8.98 9.31
C VAL A 12 -2.86 9.82 9.70
N ALA A 13 -2.73 10.71 10.69
CA ALA A 13 -3.81 11.58 11.14
C ALA A 13 -4.17 12.70 10.13
N THR A 14 -3.27 13.02 9.19
CA THR A 14 -3.51 14.04 8.16
C THR A 14 -4.17 13.50 6.89
N LEU A 15 -4.40 12.18 6.79
CA LEU A 15 -5.20 11.60 5.72
C LEU A 15 -6.68 11.95 6.01
N SER A 16 -7.07 13.16 5.66
CA SER A 16 -8.47 13.57 5.67
C SER A 16 -9.22 12.66 4.72
N VAL A 17 -9.99 11.75 5.27
CA VAL A 17 -10.95 10.95 4.50
C VAL A 17 -11.97 11.96 3.96
N SER A 18 -11.84 12.32 2.71
CA SER A 18 -12.87 13.08 2.00
C SER A 18 -14.15 12.27 2.09
N ALA A 19 -15.19 12.84 2.69
CA ALA A 19 -16.50 12.20 2.72
C ALA A 19 -16.96 12.02 1.27
N GLN A 20 -16.83 10.81 0.77
CA GLN A 20 -17.16 10.47 -0.62
C GLN A 20 -18.65 10.13 -0.64
N ASN A 21 -19.40 10.77 -1.52
CA ASN A 21 -20.83 10.53 -1.65
C ASN A 21 -21.09 9.13 -2.23
N ASP A 22 -22.08 8.46 -1.68
CA ASP A 22 -22.58 7.19 -2.17
C ASP A 22 -23.70 7.41 -3.20
N TYR A 23 -23.93 6.42 -4.05
CA TYR A 23 -24.97 6.46 -5.08
C TYR A 23 -25.83 5.20 -5.03
N VAL A 24 -27.14 5.39 -5.03
CA VAL A 24 -28.13 4.32 -5.20
C VAL A 24 -28.78 4.46 -6.56
N TYR A 25 -28.60 3.47 -7.42
CA TYR A 25 -29.20 3.38 -8.76
C TYR A 25 -30.46 2.55 -8.66
N LEU A 26 -31.58 3.13 -9.04
CA LEU A 26 -32.88 2.45 -9.05
C LEU A 26 -33.15 1.84 -10.43
N LYS A 27 -33.94 0.76 -10.46
CA LYS A 27 -34.34 0.08 -11.72
C LYS A 27 -35.15 0.96 -12.67
N ASN A 28 -35.77 2.04 -12.15
CA ASN A 28 -36.48 3.03 -12.95
C ASN A 28 -35.56 4.06 -13.63
N GLY A 29 -34.21 3.92 -13.46
CA GLY A 29 -33.22 4.83 -14.02
C GLY A 29 -32.87 6.02 -13.12
N SER A 30 -33.54 6.20 -11.97
CA SER A 30 -33.21 7.27 -11.02
C SER A 30 -31.91 6.97 -10.27
N VAL A 31 -31.10 8.03 -10.04
CA VAL A 31 -29.84 7.95 -9.27
C VAL A 31 -29.98 8.87 -8.05
N ILE A 32 -29.82 8.30 -6.87
CA ILE A 32 -29.88 9.03 -5.60
C ILE A 32 -28.46 9.18 -5.05
N LYS A 33 -28.01 10.42 -4.85
CA LYS A 33 -26.73 10.77 -4.27
C LYS A 33 -26.87 11.09 -2.80
N GLY A 34 -25.97 10.57 -1.96
CA GLY A 34 -25.98 10.83 -0.53
C GLY A 34 -24.98 10.00 0.24
N THR A 35 -25.26 9.73 1.49
CA THR A 35 -24.51 8.83 2.37
C THR A 35 -25.39 7.65 2.73
N ILE A 36 -24.91 6.42 2.51
CA ILE A 36 -25.63 5.21 2.88
C ILE A 36 -25.54 5.04 4.40
N GLU A 37 -26.70 5.10 5.07
CA GLU A 37 -26.80 4.92 6.52
C GLU A 37 -26.98 3.46 6.91
N GLN A 38 -27.74 2.72 6.11
CA GLN A 38 -28.03 1.32 6.37
C GLN A 38 -28.12 0.53 5.06
N TYR A 39 -27.42 -0.58 5.01
CA TYR A 39 -27.51 -1.56 3.93
C TYR A 39 -27.87 -2.91 4.53
N LYS A 40 -29.02 -3.46 4.13
CA LYS A 40 -29.45 -4.81 4.49
C LYS A 40 -29.54 -5.63 3.20
N GLU A 41 -28.61 -6.55 3.05
CA GLU A 41 -28.56 -7.45 1.91
C GLU A 41 -29.92 -8.17 1.72
N ASN A 42 -30.42 -8.19 0.49
CA ASN A 42 -31.73 -8.74 0.12
C ASN A 42 -32.96 -8.10 0.77
N SER A 43 -32.85 -6.98 1.48
CA SER A 43 -33.98 -6.31 2.13
C SER A 43 -34.13 -4.87 1.64
N SER A 44 -33.28 -3.95 2.08
CA SER A 44 -33.39 -2.52 1.77
C SER A 44 -32.07 -1.77 1.90
N VAL A 45 -31.97 -0.62 1.22
CA VAL A 45 -30.91 0.36 1.39
C VAL A 45 -31.53 1.68 1.85
N THR A 46 -30.90 2.29 2.87
CA THR A 46 -31.27 3.61 3.38
C THR A 46 -30.17 4.59 3.06
N ILE A 47 -30.50 5.66 2.35
CA ILE A 47 -29.57 6.70 1.94
C ILE A 47 -30.05 8.08 2.42
N ARG A 48 -29.13 8.86 3.01
CA ARG A 48 -29.34 10.25 3.38
C ARG A 48 -28.76 11.15 2.29
N THR A 49 -29.60 11.97 1.68
CA THR A 49 -29.19 12.95 0.67
C THR A 49 -28.47 14.14 1.30
N GLU A 50 -27.77 14.93 0.48
CA GLU A 50 -27.09 16.18 0.92
C GLU A 50 -28.05 17.18 1.58
N ASN A 51 -29.34 17.14 1.23
CA ASN A 51 -30.38 17.99 1.81
C ASN A 51 -30.90 17.46 3.17
N GLY A 52 -30.30 16.39 3.69
CA GLY A 52 -30.67 15.76 4.96
C GLY A 52 -31.90 14.84 4.89
N GLN A 53 -32.52 14.67 3.72
CA GLN A 53 -33.67 13.77 3.57
C GLN A 53 -33.18 12.32 3.54
N VAL A 54 -33.92 11.44 4.22
CA VAL A 54 -33.59 10.01 4.30
C VAL A 54 -34.61 9.22 3.47
N TYR A 55 -34.12 8.44 2.55
CA TYR A 55 -34.91 7.56 1.70
C TYR A 55 -34.53 6.10 1.94
N THR A 56 -35.53 5.24 2.00
CA THR A 56 -35.34 3.79 2.11
C THR A 56 -35.97 3.11 0.90
N TYR A 57 -35.14 2.39 0.16
CA TYR A 57 -35.53 1.65 -1.03
C TYR A 57 -35.44 0.16 -0.76
N PRO A 58 -36.48 -0.63 -1.06
CA PRO A 58 -36.36 -2.08 -1.03
C PRO A 58 -35.38 -2.56 -2.13
N MET A 59 -34.59 -3.59 -1.86
CA MET A 59 -33.58 -4.07 -2.80
C MET A 59 -34.16 -4.54 -4.14
N ILE A 60 -35.45 -4.88 -4.19
CA ILE A 60 -36.14 -5.22 -5.44
C ILE A 60 -36.22 -4.02 -6.42
N GLU A 61 -36.22 -2.81 -5.92
CA GLU A 61 -36.23 -1.56 -6.72
C GLU A 61 -34.81 -1.04 -7.01
N VAL A 62 -33.82 -1.54 -6.29
CA VAL A 62 -32.44 -1.14 -6.45
C VAL A 62 -31.76 -1.99 -7.53
N ASN A 63 -31.16 -1.32 -8.48
CA ASN A 63 -30.32 -1.94 -9.51
C ASN A 63 -28.90 -2.12 -9.04
N ARG A 64 -28.36 -1.05 -8.43
CA ARG A 64 -26.96 -1.02 -7.96
C ARG A 64 -26.80 -0.04 -6.81
N VAL A 65 -25.86 -0.35 -5.90
CA VAL A 65 -25.36 0.55 -4.87
C VAL A 65 -23.87 0.77 -5.13
N SER A 66 -23.43 2.02 -5.15
CA SER A 66 -22.01 2.37 -5.39
C SER A 66 -21.54 3.35 -4.31
N ASN A 67 -20.39 3.06 -3.73
CA ASN A 67 -19.72 3.92 -2.75
C ASN A 67 -18.71 4.79 -3.50
N GLY A 68 -19.06 6.07 -3.73
CA GLY A 68 -18.20 7.05 -4.39
C GLY A 68 -18.58 7.40 -5.84
N ALA A 69 -17.99 8.47 -6.36
CA ALA A 69 -18.31 9.01 -7.68
C ALA A 69 -17.87 8.07 -8.81
N SER A 70 -18.80 7.37 -9.41
CA SER A 70 -18.60 6.78 -10.72
C SER A 70 -19.00 7.81 -11.79
N THR A 71 -18.06 8.31 -12.55
CA THR A 71 -18.30 9.20 -13.68
C THR A 71 -18.79 8.48 -14.93
N ASN A 72 -18.78 7.15 -14.94
CA ASN A 72 -19.31 6.32 -16.00
C ASN A 72 -20.67 5.77 -15.55
N ILE A 73 -21.75 6.20 -16.18
CA ILE A 73 -23.09 5.63 -16.04
C ILE A 73 -23.03 4.26 -16.72
N PRO A 74 -22.96 3.13 -16.00
CA PRO A 74 -23.00 1.82 -16.64
C PRO A 74 -24.42 1.56 -17.14
N ASP A 75 -24.54 1.03 -18.32
CA ASP A 75 -25.79 0.54 -18.90
C ASP A 75 -26.46 -0.44 -17.92
N PRO A 76 -27.69 -0.18 -17.44
CA PRO A 76 -28.38 -1.01 -16.46
C PRO A 76 -28.68 -2.45 -16.95
N THR A 77 -28.43 -2.74 -18.22
CA THR A 77 -28.68 -4.06 -18.83
C THR A 77 -27.45 -4.97 -18.83
N ASN A 78 -26.27 -4.47 -18.47
CA ASN A 78 -25.03 -5.25 -18.55
C ASN A 78 -24.55 -5.75 -17.18
N ASN A 79 -25.06 -6.88 -16.77
CA ASN A 79 -24.66 -7.60 -15.55
C ASN A 79 -23.21 -8.19 -15.64
N ASN A 80 -22.52 -8.00 -16.76
CA ASN A 80 -21.20 -8.57 -17.01
C ASN A 80 -20.06 -7.71 -16.44
N ASN A 81 -20.28 -6.38 -16.24
CA ASN A 81 -19.20 -5.46 -15.87
C ASN A 81 -18.54 -5.81 -14.52
N HIS A 82 -19.31 -6.25 -13.53
CA HIS A 82 -18.74 -6.64 -12.23
C HIS A 82 -17.93 -7.94 -12.32
N LYS A 83 -18.42 -8.90 -13.11
CA LYS A 83 -17.73 -10.17 -13.34
C LYS A 83 -16.43 -9.95 -14.13
N ASP A 84 -16.47 -9.08 -15.13
CA ASP A 84 -15.30 -8.72 -15.93
C ASP A 84 -14.27 -7.97 -15.08
N TYR A 85 -14.69 -7.03 -14.24
CA TYR A 85 -13.84 -6.35 -13.28
C TYR A 85 -13.15 -7.31 -12.32
N MET A 86 -13.88 -8.29 -11.78
CA MET A 86 -13.29 -9.29 -10.88
C MET A 86 -12.27 -10.19 -11.59
N LEU A 87 -12.49 -10.51 -12.86
CA LEU A 87 -11.54 -11.27 -13.68
C LEU A 87 -10.29 -10.43 -14.03
N GLU A 88 -10.46 -9.14 -14.32
CA GLU A 88 -9.33 -8.23 -14.54
C GLU A 88 -8.44 -8.06 -13.31
N ASN A 89 -9.01 -8.20 -12.10
CA ASN A 89 -8.27 -8.10 -10.85
C ASN A 89 -7.58 -9.39 -10.40
N GLN A 90 -7.56 -10.43 -11.23
CA GLN A 90 -6.87 -11.70 -10.95
C GLN A 90 -5.73 -11.93 -11.95
N GLY A 91 -4.69 -12.61 -11.51
CA GLY A 91 -3.60 -13.03 -12.38
C GLY A 91 -2.21 -12.60 -11.94
N PHE A 92 -1.25 -12.77 -12.83
CA PHE A 92 0.12 -12.35 -12.59
C PHE A 92 0.23 -10.82 -12.58
N TRP A 93 1.10 -10.32 -11.74
CA TRP A 93 1.46 -8.92 -11.66
C TRP A 93 2.94 -8.77 -11.38
N CYS A 94 3.49 -7.64 -11.73
CA CYS A 94 4.84 -7.25 -11.33
C CYS A 94 4.90 -5.74 -11.03
N ALA A 95 5.94 -5.35 -10.29
CA ALA A 95 6.19 -3.97 -9.93
C ALA A 95 7.69 -3.67 -9.89
N GLY A 96 8.03 -2.44 -10.27
CA GLY A 96 9.34 -1.85 -10.01
C GLY A 96 9.21 -0.75 -8.97
N GLU A 97 10.09 -0.71 -7.98
CA GLU A 97 10.02 0.20 -6.83
C GLU A 97 11.35 0.89 -6.59
N LEU A 98 11.31 2.19 -6.41
CA LEU A 98 12.46 3.01 -6.00
C LEU A 98 12.22 3.50 -4.57
N ILE A 99 13.18 3.24 -3.69
CA ILE A 99 13.06 3.49 -2.26
C ILE A 99 14.23 4.34 -1.79
N GLY A 100 13.91 5.43 -1.09
CA GLY A 100 14.91 6.29 -0.44
C GLY A 100 14.69 6.30 1.07
N GLY A 101 15.69 5.90 1.86
CA GLY A 101 15.53 5.73 3.30
C GLY A 101 16.58 6.45 4.14
N LEU A 102 16.15 6.87 5.34
CA LEU A 102 16.96 7.51 6.37
C LEU A 102 16.90 6.70 7.66
N SER A 103 18.04 6.47 8.27
CA SER A 103 18.14 5.77 9.56
C SER A 103 17.52 6.59 10.69
N CYS A 104 16.71 5.94 11.51
CA CYS A 104 15.99 6.56 12.63
C CYS A 104 16.59 6.26 14.00
N ASN A 105 17.55 5.36 14.10
CA ASN A 105 18.17 5.02 15.37
C ASN A 105 19.64 5.42 15.44
N THR A 106 20.12 5.59 16.65
CA THR A 106 21.51 5.99 16.94
C THR A 106 22.55 4.96 16.47
N ASN A 107 22.13 3.72 16.25
CA ASN A 107 23.01 2.66 15.76
C ASN A 107 23.38 2.87 14.28
N GLY A 108 22.50 3.50 13.49
CA GLY A 108 22.73 3.79 12.07
C GLY A 108 23.47 5.12 11.82
N LYS A 109 23.65 5.97 12.80
CA LYS A 109 24.38 7.28 12.72
C LYS A 109 24.14 8.02 11.39
N ASN A 110 22.90 8.33 11.07
CA ASN A 110 22.50 9.03 9.84
C ASN A 110 22.80 8.27 8.53
N ALA A 111 22.80 6.96 8.58
CA ALA A 111 22.88 6.16 7.36
C ALA A 111 21.70 6.47 6.44
N GLN A 112 22.01 6.63 5.16
CA GLN A 112 21.03 6.81 4.09
C GLN A 112 21.11 5.63 3.14
N LEU A 113 20.00 5.28 2.54
CA LEU A 113 19.97 4.23 1.52
C LEU A 113 19.13 4.64 0.32
N VAL A 114 19.49 4.11 -0.82
CA VAL A 114 18.68 4.04 -2.03
C VAL A 114 18.58 2.59 -2.44
N GLU A 115 17.39 2.17 -2.83
CA GLU A 115 17.10 0.79 -3.20
C GLU A 115 16.19 0.76 -4.43
N LEU A 116 16.46 -0.16 -5.33
CA LEU A 116 15.63 -0.47 -6.47
C LEU A 116 15.19 -1.92 -6.33
N ASP A 117 13.87 -2.13 -6.27
CA ASP A 117 13.27 -3.45 -6.13
C ASP A 117 12.44 -3.83 -7.35
N PHE A 118 12.42 -5.13 -7.62
CA PHE A 118 11.51 -5.77 -8.55
C PHE A 118 10.73 -6.85 -7.79
N VAL A 119 9.40 -6.77 -7.89
CA VAL A 119 8.50 -7.71 -7.24
C VAL A 119 7.62 -8.34 -8.30
N GLY A 120 7.41 -9.64 -8.22
CA GLY A 120 6.49 -10.35 -9.10
C GLY A 120 5.73 -11.42 -8.34
N GLY A 121 4.48 -11.64 -8.73
CA GLY A 121 3.64 -12.56 -8.01
C GLY A 121 2.26 -12.79 -8.61
N TYR A 122 1.34 -13.22 -7.78
CA TYR A 122 -0.04 -13.50 -8.16
C TYR A 122 -1.01 -12.62 -7.38
N ARG A 123 -1.93 -12.02 -8.09
CA ARG A 123 -3.05 -11.22 -7.59
C ARG A 123 -4.27 -12.12 -7.47
N PHE A 124 -4.74 -12.35 -6.25
CA PHE A 124 -5.96 -13.10 -5.97
C PHE A 124 -7.20 -12.22 -6.14
N ASN A 125 -7.09 -10.97 -5.72
CA ASN A 125 -8.08 -9.92 -5.86
C ASN A 125 -7.40 -8.55 -5.65
N GLU A 126 -8.16 -7.47 -5.64
CA GLU A 126 -7.62 -6.13 -5.41
C GLU A 126 -7.06 -5.93 -4.00
N TYR A 127 -7.54 -6.70 -3.01
CA TYR A 127 -7.16 -6.57 -1.60
C TYR A 127 -5.95 -7.43 -1.23
N ILE A 128 -5.67 -8.51 -1.97
CA ILE A 128 -4.60 -9.46 -1.65
C ILE A 128 -3.82 -9.83 -2.90
N ARG A 129 -2.54 -9.51 -2.87
CA ARG A 129 -1.52 -9.89 -3.86
C ARG A 129 -0.34 -10.44 -3.09
N VAL A 130 0.24 -11.53 -3.57
CA VAL A 130 1.40 -12.17 -2.94
C VAL A 130 2.48 -12.33 -3.99
N GLY A 131 3.71 -12.04 -3.63
CA GLY A 131 4.83 -12.09 -4.55
C GLY A 131 6.16 -12.37 -3.87
N LEU A 132 7.17 -12.45 -4.71
CA LEU A 132 8.57 -12.50 -4.31
C LEU A 132 9.27 -11.29 -4.93
N GLY A 133 10.18 -10.69 -4.17
CA GLY A 133 10.95 -9.55 -4.61
C GLY A 133 12.45 -9.75 -4.45
N VAL A 134 13.18 -9.07 -5.31
CA VAL A 134 14.62 -8.95 -5.26
C VAL A 134 15.01 -7.51 -5.55
N GLY A 135 16.02 -7.01 -4.87
CA GLY A 135 16.45 -5.63 -5.05
C GLY A 135 17.96 -5.43 -5.02
N ALA A 136 18.32 -4.20 -5.34
CA ALA A 136 19.67 -3.69 -5.21
C ALA A 136 19.65 -2.45 -4.32
N ARG A 137 20.33 -2.53 -3.17
CA ARG A 137 20.40 -1.48 -2.16
C ARG A 137 21.81 -0.91 -2.10
N TYR A 138 21.90 0.41 -2.04
CA TYR A 138 23.12 1.14 -1.84
C TYR A 138 23.05 2.03 -0.62
N TYR A 139 24.03 1.93 0.29
CA TYR A 139 24.14 2.78 1.47
C TYR A 139 25.04 3.98 1.16
N ILE A 140 24.49 5.19 1.18
CA ILE A 140 25.18 6.43 0.78
C ILE A 140 26.15 6.91 1.86
N ASN A 141 25.72 6.92 3.12
CA ASN A 141 26.54 7.32 4.26
C ASN A 141 26.68 6.15 5.23
N ASN A 142 27.75 5.40 5.06
CA ASN A 142 27.96 4.13 5.75
C ASN A 142 29.12 4.12 6.75
N SER A 143 29.61 5.30 7.16
CA SER A 143 30.79 5.42 8.02
C SER A 143 30.69 4.67 9.37
N SER A 144 29.48 4.35 9.80
CA SER A 144 29.19 3.56 11.00
C SER A 144 28.78 2.13 10.71
N LEU A 145 28.49 1.81 9.45
CA LEU A 145 28.10 0.51 9.00
C LEU A 145 29.35 -0.25 8.53
N ARG A 146 29.22 -1.56 8.38
CA ARG A 146 30.29 -2.48 7.99
C ARG A 146 31.10 -2.08 6.74
N TYR A 147 30.53 -1.29 5.85
CA TYR A 147 30.98 -1.23 4.47
C TYR A 147 31.73 0.04 4.10
N LYS A 148 32.98 0.18 4.59
CA LYS A 148 33.88 1.21 4.03
C LYS A 148 34.24 0.92 2.56
N SER A 149 34.19 -0.33 2.11
CA SER A 149 34.65 -0.74 0.77
C SER A 149 33.55 -1.25 -0.17
N ASN A 150 32.41 -1.65 0.34
CA ASN A 150 31.30 -2.13 -0.50
C ASN A 150 29.95 -1.81 0.15
N ALA A 151 29.31 -0.76 -0.36
CA ALA A 151 28.05 -0.24 0.14
C ALA A 151 26.82 -0.95 -0.47
N TRP A 152 27.02 -1.93 -1.34
CA TRP A 152 25.93 -2.65 -1.99
C TRP A 152 25.44 -3.82 -1.15
N ALA A 153 24.13 -4.00 -1.14
CA ALA A 153 23.45 -5.12 -0.53
C ALA A 153 22.29 -5.58 -1.43
N MET A 154 21.93 -6.85 -1.37
CA MET A 154 20.87 -7.42 -2.19
C MET A 154 19.78 -7.99 -1.28
N PRO A 155 18.63 -7.30 -1.14
CA PRO A 155 17.46 -7.85 -0.47
C PRO A 155 16.76 -8.90 -1.32
N ILE A 156 16.26 -9.95 -0.65
CA ILE A 156 15.37 -10.98 -1.20
C ILE A 156 14.24 -11.16 -0.20
N PHE A 157 13.00 -11.05 -0.65
CA PHE A 157 11.87 -11.00 0.25
C PHE A 157 10.58 -11.58 -0.36
N ALA A 158 9.69 -12.03 0.52
CA ALA A 158 8.29 -12.27 0.20
C ALA A 158 7.52 -10.96 0.41
N ASN A 159 6.57 -10.69 -0.46
CA ASN A 159 5.74 -9.49 -0.44
C ASN A 159 4.28 -9.88 -0.33
N VAL A 160 3.55 -9.19 0.52
CA VAL A 160 2.08 -9.22 0.59
C VAL A 160 1.61 -7.78 0.51
N ARG A 161 0.77 -7.47 -0.47
CA ARG A 161 0.21 -6.13 -0.65
C ARG A 161 -1.25 -6.16 -1.08
N GLY A 162 -1.92 -5.05 -0.95
CA GLY A 162 -3.30 -4.91 -1.41
C GLY A 162 -3.84 -3.51 -1.24
N ASN A 163 -4.99 -3.26 -1.85
CA ASN A 163 -5.71 -2.02 -1.65
C ASN A 163 -6.48 -2.09 -0.33
N ILE A 164 -6.66 -0.96 0.33
CA ILE A 164 -7.52 -0.85 1.53
C ILE A 164 -8.97 -0.58 1.11
N MET A 165 -9.16 0.01 -0.07
CA MET A 165 -10.46 0.31 -0.66
C MET A 165 -10.54 -0.21 -2.09
N SER A 166 -11.76 -0.45 -2.60
CA SER A 166 -11.97 -0.91 -3.97
C SER A 166 -11.57 0.14 -5.01
N THR A 167 -10.98 -0.33 -6.11
CA THR A 167 -10.68 0.46 -7.31
C THR A 167 -11.79 0.43 -8.35
N GLU A 168 -12.90 -0.27 -8.11
CA GLU A 168 -14.01 -0.38 -9.07
C GLU A 168 -14.60 0.98 -9.49
N SER A 169 -14.63 1.93 -8.55
CA SER A 169 -15.15 3.28 -8.78
C SER A 169 -14.16 4.39 -8.47
N ARG A 170 -12.88 4.06 -8.22
CA ARG A 170 -11.85 5.00 -7.79
C ARG A 170 -10.54 4.71 -8.49
N THR A 171 -9.93 5.74 -9.06
CA THR A 171 -8.58 5.68 -9.62
C THR A 171 -7.49 5.92 -8.58
N ILE A 172 -7.86 6.42 -7.39
CA ILE A 172 -6.94 6.72 -6.29
C ILE A 172 -7.42 5.99 -5.05
N VAL A 173 -6.63 5.06 -4.55
CA VAL A 173 -6.96 4.25 -3.37
C VAL A 173 -5.79 4.12 -2.42
N PRO A 174 -6.01 4.09 -1.10
CA PRO A 174 -4.97 3.74 -0.16
C PRO A 174 -4.60 2.27 -0.30
N TYR A 175 -3.29 1.97 -0.16
CA TYR A 175 -2.77 0.62 -0.23
C TYR A 175 -1.84 0.33 0.94
N TYR A 176 -1.61 -0.95 1.17
CA TYR A 176 -0.61 -1.47 2.09
C TYR A 176 0.32 -2.45 1.37
N SER A 177 1.54 -2.54 1.87
CA SER A 177 2.52 -3.56 1.48
C SER A 177 3.31 -4.01 2.70
N VAL A 178 3.70 -5.27 2.74
CA VAL A 178 4.57 -5.83 3.76
C VAL A 178 5.59 -6.73 3.09
N ASP A 179 6.87 -6.39 3.26
CA ASP A 179 7.98 -7.20 2.81
C ASP A 179 8.63 -7.90 4.00
N LEU A 180 8.85 -9.20 3.85
CA LEU A 180 9.48 -10.03 4.85
C LEU A 180 10.57 -10.88 4.20
N GLY A 181 11.82 -10.73 4.62
CA GLY A 181 12.91 -11.45 3.99
C GLY A 181 14.25 -11.24 4.65
N GLY A 182 15.26 -11.23 3.82
CA GLY A 182 16.62 -10.99 4.26
C GLY A 182 17.44 -10.30 3.19
N THR A 183 18.50 -9.67 3.63
CA THR A 183 19.48 -9.04 2.75
C THR A 183 20.76 -9.88 2.77
N ILE A 184 21.27 -10.24 1.60
CA ILE A 184 22.54 -10.98 1.51
C ILE A 184 23.60 -10.15 2.21
N ARG A 185 24.30 -10.74 3.18
CA ARG A 185 25.29 -10.20 4.11
C ARG A 185 24.76 -9.49 5.35
N ASP A 186 23.53 -8.95 5.37
CA ASP A 186 23.03 -8.21 6.53
C ASP A 186 22.15 -9.07 7.42
N GLY A 187 21.22 -9.82 6.88
CA GLY A 187 20.31 -10.67 7.64
C GLY A 187 18.85 -10.26 7.47
N PHE A 188 18.05 -10.50 8.50
CA PHE A 188 16.60 -10.34 8.47
C PHE A 188 16.17 -8.91 8.14
N MET A 189 15.14 -8.80 7.29
CA MET A 189 14.50 -7.56 6.89
C MET A 189 12.98 -7.67 7.04
N PHE A 190 12.37 -6.60 7.56
CA PHE A 190 10.92 -6.41 7.63
C PHE A 190 10.59 -4.98 7.23
N ARG A 191 9.70 -4.81 6.22
CA ARG A 191 9.34 -3.49 5.69
C ARG A 191 7.84 -3.39 5.45
N PRO A 192 7.05 -2.89 6.41
CA PRO A 192 5.68 -2.46 6.20
C PRO A 192 5.64 -1.09 5.53
N THR A 193 4.73 -0.93 4.56
CA THR A 193 4.48 0.29 3.80
C THR A 193 3.00 0.61 3.82
N ILE A 194 2.67 1.88 3.96
CA ILE A 194 1.33 2.44 3.74
C ILE A 194 1.46 3.56 2.72
N GLY A 195 0.54 3.63 1.78
CA GLY A 195 0.62 4.63 0.73
C GLY A 195 -0.66 4.80 -0.06
N VAL A 196 -0.51 5.43 -1.20
CA VAL A 196 -1.59 5.69 -2.16
C VAL A 196 -1.21 5.11 -3.52
N ARG A 197 -2.16 4.45 -4.13
CA ARG A 197 -2.07 3.86 -5.45
C ARG A 197 -2.93 4.67 -6.40
N PHE A 198 -2.36 5.05 -7.57
CA PHE A 198 -2.98 5.86 -8.61
C PHE A 198 -3.01 5.07 -9.91
N GLY A 199 -4.17 4.86 -10.48
CA GLY A 199 -4.30 4.26 -11.80
C GLY A 199 -5.34 3.16 -11.87
N GLU A 200 -5.23 2.36 -12.90
CA GLU A 200 -6.15 1.29 -13.24
C GLU A 200 -5.83 -0.01 -12.47
N PRO A 201 -6.71 -1.00 -12.47
CA PRO A 201 -6.48 -2.27 -11.77
C PRO A 201 -5.15 -2.95 -12.09
N ARG A 202 -4.69 -2.88 -13.35
CA ARG A 202 -3.47 -3.54 -13.82
C ARG A 202 -2.28 -2.62 -14.08
N SER A 203 -2.47 -1.30 -14.02
CA SER A 203 -1.43 -0.32 -14.33
C SER A 203 -1.54 0.85 -13.37
N ALA A 204 -0.62 0.97 -12.43
CA ALA A 204 -0.72 2.00 -11.40
C ALA A 204 0.63 2.45 -10.87
N PHE A 205 0.70 3.73 -10.57
CA PHE A 205 1.76 4.29 -9.75
C PHE A 205 1.42 4.15 -8.27
N THR A 206 2.44 3.93 -7.45
CA THR A 206 2.33 3.88 -6.00
C THR A 206 3.30 4.87 -5.36
N VAL A 207 2.83 5.52 -4.29
CA VAL A 207 3.66 6.37 -3.44
C VAL A 207 3.39 5.95 -2.00
N GLY A 208 4.41 5.53 -1.29
CA GLY A 208 4.27 5.00 0.06
C GLY A 208 5.32 5.51 1.04
N LEU A 209 4.96 5.45 2.30
CA LEU A 209 5.87 5.62 3.42
C LEU A 209 6.10 4.28 4.09
N SER A 210 7.36 3.90 4.19
CA SER A 210 7.79 2.60 4.71
C SER A 210 8.57 2.76 6.00
N TYR A 211 8.34 1.84 6.93
CA TYR A 211 9.26 1.56 8.02
C TYR A 211 10.07 0.32 7.67
N MET A 212 11.38 0.39 7.70
CA MET A 212 12.24 -0.76 7.45
C MET A 212 13.05 -1.10 8.70
N GLY A 213 12.87 -2.31 9.19
CA GLY A 213 13.72 -2.91 10.21
C GLY A 213 14.70 -3.89 9.57
N GLN A 214 15.98 -3.66 9.76
CA GLN A 214 17.04 -4.47 9.16
C GLN A 214 18.03 -4.93 10.22
N SER A 215 18.28 -6.22 10.28
CA SER A 215 19.42 -6.76 11.03
C SER A 215 20.70 -6.53 10.25
N MET A 216 21.65 -5.81 10.83
CA MET A 216 22.89 -5.41 10.16
C MET A 216 24.10 -5.82 10.99
N GLU A 217 25.13 -6.32 10.35
CA GLU A 217 26.40 -6.61 10.98
C GLU A 217 27.20 -5.31 11.13
N GLN A 218 27.51 -4.93 12.34
CA GLN A 218 28.34 -3.77 12.68
C GLN A 218 29.66 -4.23 13.30
N PHE A 219 30.75 -3.58 12.89
CA PHE A 219 32.05 -3.84 13.49
C PHE A 219 32.33 -2.84 14.62
N THR A 220 32.61 -3.37 15.79
CA THR A 220 33.13 -2.62 16.92
C THR A 220 34.59 -3.06 17.16
N TYR A 221 35.47 -2.10 17.46
CA TYR A 221 36.84 -2.38 17.88
C TYR A 221 36.85 -2.53 19.39
N ASP A 222 37.18 -3.71 19.87
CA ASP A 222 37.41 -3.99 21.27
C ASP A 222 38.88 -4.46 21.41
N ASN A 223 39.66 -3.75 22.25
CA ASN A 223 41.09 -4.03 22.47
C ASN A 223 41.88 -4.30 21.16
N SER A 224 41.66 -3.45 20.16
CA SER A 224 42.29 -3.56 18.82
C SER A 224 41.84 -4.77 18.00
N LYS A 225 40.94 -5.59 18.49
CA LYS A 225 40.31 -6.68 17.72
C LYS A 225 38.99 -6.23 17.10
N LYS A 226 38.81 -6.55 15.84
CA LYS A 226 37.58 -6.28 15.10
C LYS A 226 36.55 -7.34 15.46
N VAL A 227 35.50 -6.95 16.19
CA VAL A 227 34.40 -7.83 16.60
C VAL A 227 33.16 -7.48 15.78
N ALA A 228 32.58 -8.48 15.13
CA ALA A 228 31.33 -8.34 14.40
C ALA A 228 30.15 -8.55 15.35
N ASN A 229 29.27 -7.57 15.44
CA ASN A 229 28.02 -7.64 16.21
C ASN A 229 26.84 -7.39 15.31
N GLN A 230 25.81 -8.23 15.36
CA GLN A 230 24.55 -7.97 14.72
C GLN A 230 23.75 -6.97 15.53
N LYS A 231 23.32 -5.88 14.88
CA LYS A 231 22.45 -4.85 15.47
C LYS A 231 21.26 -4.58 14.57
N PHE A 232 20.10 -4.39 15.20
CA PHE A 232 18.89 -4.03 14.49
C PHE A 232 18.88 -2.52 14.20
N THR A 233 18.80 -2.16 12.94
CA THR A 233 18.76 -0.77 12.47
C THR A 233 17.40 -0.48 11.84
N SER A 234 16.83 0.67 12.19
CA SER A 234 15.53 1.12 11.70
C SER A 234 15.69 2.28 10.74
N PHE A 235 14.95 2.22 9.64
CA PHE A 235 14.87 3.29 8.64
C PHE A 235 13.43 3.70 8.45
N VAL A 236 13.22 4.97 8.09
CA VAL A 236 12.00 5.46 7.47
C VAL A 236 12.33 5.75 6.02
N ALA A 237 11.49 5.29 5.10
CA ALA A 237 11.76 5.38 3.68
C ALA A 237 10.52 5.89 2.93
N LEU A 238 10.77 6.62 1.85
CA LEU A 238 9.79 6.95 0.83
C LEU A 238 9.94 5.91 -0.30
N GLU A 239 8.81 5.39 -0.76
CA GLU A 239 8.73 4.39 -1.81
C GLU A 239 7.92 4.94 -2.98
N LEU A 240 8.48 4.85 -4.18
CA LEU A 240 7.83 5.18 -5.45
C LEU A 240 7.81 3.93 -6.30
N GLY A 241 6.64 3.47 -6.70
CA GLY A 241 6.49 2.24 -7.47
C GLY A 241 5.62 2.40 -8.71
N TYR A 242 5.78 1.45 -9.62
CA TYR A 242 4.91 1.25 -10.76
C TYR A 242 4.57 -0.23 -10.88
N GLU A 243 3.26 -0.53 -10.86
CA GLU A 243 2.69 -1.86 -11.04
C GLU A 243 2.17 -2.05 -12.47
N PHE A 244 2.33 -3.25 -13.02
CA PHE A 244 1.83 -3.66 -14.34
C PHE A 244 1.54 -5.16 -14.42
#